data_35bbe88e77b6f0c2c60f9457aa262258
#
_entry.id   35bbe88e77b6f0c2c60f9457aa262258
#
_cell.length_a   1.000
_cell.length_b   1.000
_cell.length_c   1.000
_cell.angle_alpha   90.00
_cell.angle_beta   90.00
_cell.angle_gamma   90.00
#
_symmetry.space_group_name_H-M   'P 1'
#
loop_
_entity.id
_entity.type
_entity.pdbx_description
1 polymer ?
#
loop_
_entity_poly.entity_id
_entity_poly.type
_entity_poly.pdbx_seq_one_letter_code
_entity_poly.pdbx_strand_id
1 'polypeptide(L)'
;MSGETDRPRILLATDFSKWALRAEEYACCLAATWRATLTVLTVLEFPPGMNPEYPVNQVYLGELMKAGAKQLVELKARAAARGIALHTRIATGIPCEEVLAAVKAEDSDLVVVGTKGKSGLAHVLLGSTAERVIRTAPCPVLTVRMDSDDVSAAEAGPCGGISLNRILVPVDFSDCSLEAVEYAALMAQRHNASLTLLHVLEPVSYGLDFTLLQTGKREEIRERLTARLGDMTRALTEAKIQADSQVRGGTPFESILDSAKTIPADLIVMGTHGRRGLSHALSGSVAEAVLRQSRCPVLTVRSPKYGPGHRRVLSAMST
;
A
#
# COMPACT_ATOMS: atom_id res chain seq x y z
N MET A 1 -7.95 -8.82 31.96
CA MET A 1 -6.78 -8.24 31.24
C MET A 1 -6.61 -8.98 29.91
N SER A 2 -7.55 -8.82 28.97
CA SER A 2 -7.57 -9.55 27.68
C SER A 2 -8.01 -8.61 26.53
N GLY A 3 -7.36 -7.44 26.40
CA GLY A 3 -7.77 -6.42 25.43
C GLY A 3 -6.67 -5.77 24.62
N GLU A 4 -5.40 -6.10 24.86
CA GLU A 4 -4.27 -5.42 24.17
C GLU A 4 -3.67 -6.23 23.01
N THR A 5 -3.93 -7.51 22.92
CA THR A 5 -3.32 -8.42 21.93
C THR A 5 -4.01 -8.44 20.58
N ASP A 6 -5.14 -7.73 20.40
CA ASP A 6 -5.97 -7.81 19.18
C ASP A 6 -6.04 -6.48 18.39
N ARG A 7 -5.24 -5.47 18.75
CA ARG A 7 -5.20 -4.20 18.02
C ARG A 7 -4.24 -4.29 16.85
N PRO A 8 -4.66 -3.86 15.65
CA PRO A 8 -3.74 -3.79 14.51
C PRO A 8 -2.52 -2.92 14.83
N ARG A 9 -1.36 -3.32 14.32
CA ARG A 9 -0.09 -2.63 14.50
C ARG A 9 0.35 -2.01 13.19
N ILE A 10 0.46 -0.71 13.16
CA ILE A 10 0.86 0.07 11.99
C ILE A 10 2.26 0.62 12.23
N LEU A 11 3.20 0.38 11.31
CA LEU A 11 4.50 1.01 11.28
C LEU A 11 4.52 2.11 10.21
N LEU A 12 4.78 3.34 10.62
CA LEU A 12 5.08 4.45 9.73
C LEU A 12 6.60 4.63 9.66
N ALA A 13 7.19 4.51 8.47
CA ALA A 13 8.56 4.90 8.23
C ALA A 13 8.60 6.30 7.61
N THR A 14 9.22 7.25 8.31
CA THR A 14 9.32 8.64 7.88
C THR A 14 10.74 9.16 7.96
N ASP A 15 11.11 9.99 6.99
CA ASP A 15 12.33 10.78 7.01
C ASP A 15 12.06 12.28 7.28
N PHE A 16 10.80 12.61 7.60
CA PHE A 16 10.30 13.97 7.81
C PHE A 16 10.51 14.90 6.61
N SER A 17 10.70 14.36 5.41
CA SER A 17 10.65 15.17 4.20
C SER A 17 9.22 15.66 3.95
N LYS A 18 9.10 16.73 3.17
CA LYS A 18 7.78 17.19 2.72
C LYS A 18 6.97 16.09 2.02
N TRP A 19 7.66 15.13 1.39
CA TRP A 19 7.04 14.00 0.70
C TRP A 19 6.51 12.93 1.66
N ALA A 20 7.03 12.86 2.88
CA ALA A 20 6.57 11.94 3.91
C ALA A 20 5.32 12.45 4.66
N LEU A 21 5.04 13.77 4.64
CA LEU A 21 3.94 14.37 5.40
C LEU A 21 2.59 13.70 5.10
N ARG A 22 2.31 13.44 3.82
CA ARG A 22 1.05 12.78 3.44
C ARG A 22 0.97 11.35 3.96
N ALA A 23 2.08 10.61 3.98
CA ALA A 23 2.14 9.27 4.57
C ALA A 23 1.90 9.32 6.10
N GLU A 24 2.40 10.35 6.79
CA GLU A 24 2.14 10.58 8.22
C GLU A 24 0.64 10.80 8.48
N GLU A 25 -0.04 11.60 7.64
CA GLU A 25 -1.48 11.83 7.74
C GLU A 25 -2.27 10.53 7.54
N TYR A 26 -1.93 9.74 6.50
CA TYR A 26 -2.58 8.44 6.26
C TYR A 26 -2.37 7.48 7.43
N ALA A 27 -1.15 7.36 7.95
CA ALA A 27 -0.86 6.49 9.09
C ALA A 27 -1.66 6.91 10.34
N CYS A 28 -1.73 8.20 10.63
CA CYS A 28 -2.53 8.73 11.73
C CYS A 28 -4.03 8.48 11.54
N CYS A 29 -4.57 8.71 10.33
CA CYS A 29 -5.97 8.48 10.04
C CYS A 29 -6.34 6.99 10.19
N LEU A 30 -5.52 6.09 9.62
CA LEU A 30 -5.72 4.65 9.74
C LEU A 30 -5.64 4.20 11.20
N ALA A 31 -4.66 4.70 11.96
CA ALA A 31 -4.51 4.36 13.37
C ALA A 31 -5.74 4.80 14.20
N ALA A 32 -6.27 5.99 13.95
CA ALA A 32 -7.48 6.47 14.60
C ALA A 32 -8.70 5.61 14.25
N THR A 33 -8.94 5.37 12.95
CA THR A 33 -10.11 4.62 12.46
C THR A 33 -10.08 3.15 12.91
N TRP A 34 -8.92 2.54 12.90
CA TRP A 34 -8.76 1.12 13.25
C TRP A 34 -8.52 0.89 14.73
N ARG A 35 -8.39 1.95 15.53
CA ARG A 35 -7.92 1.89 16.92
C ARG A 35 -6.61 1.11 17.02
N ALA A 36 -5.74 1.31 16.05
CA ALA A 36 -4.48 0.60 15.91
C ALA A 36 -3.40 1.21 16.81
N THR A 37 -2.39 0.40 17.15
CA THR A 37 -1.14 0.90 17.70
C THR A 37 -0.30 1.45 16.55
N LEU A 38 0.14 2.71 16.63
CA LEU A 38 0.98 3.35 15.64
C LEU A 38 2.41 3.49 16.18
N THR A 39 3.36 2.86 15.49
CA THR A 39 4.79 3.12 15.71
C THR A 39 5.33 3.97 14.58
N VAL A 40 6.01 5.06 14.92
CA VAL A 40 6.70 5.94 13.99
C VAL A 40 8.19 5.71 14.08
N LEU A 41 8.77 5.23 13.00
CA LEU A 41 10.21 4.97 12.87
C LEU A 41 10.85 6.00 11.95
N THR A 42 11.90 6.66 12.44
CA THR A 42 12.84 7.38 11.58
C THR A 42 14.20 6.70 11.63
N VAL A 43 14.84 6.58 10.48
CA VAL A 43 16.17 5.98 10.35
C VAL A 43 17.17 7.06 9.98
N LEU A 44 18.20 7.17 10.79
CA LEU A 44 19.33 8.06 10.55
C LEU A 44 20.36 7.32 9.70
N GLU A 45 20.52 7.78 8.47
CA GLU A 45 21.46 7.18 7.52
C GLU A 45 22.82 7.86 7.66
N PHE A 46 23.87 7.04 7.79
CA PHE A 46 25.24 7.50 7.73
C PHE A 46 25.70 7.64 6.28
N PRO A 47 26.42 8.72 5.94
CA PRO A 47 27.08 8.79 4.66
C PRO A 47 28.01 7.60 4.41
N PRO A 48 28.03 7.01 3.20
CA PRO A 48 28.92 5.91 2.87
C PRO A 48 30.37 6.25 3.21
N GLY A 49 31.07 5.34 3.92
CA GLY A 49 32.46 5.51 4.32
C GLY A 49 32.67 6.26 5.64
N MET A 50 31.64 6.78 6.29
CA MET A 50 31.75 7.29 7.65
C MET A 50 31.74 6.14 8.66
N ASN A 51 32.80 6.02 9.47
CA ASN A 51 32.80 5.11 10.62
C ASN A 51 32.21 5.82 11.84
N PRO A 52 31.13 5.29 12.45
CA PRO A 52 30.49 5.86 13.64
C PRO A 52 31.42 5.97 14.86
N GLU A 53 32.48 5.18 14.90
CA GLU A 53 33.41 5.14 16.04
C GLU A 53 34.32 6.37 16.14
N TYR A 54 34.50 7.13 15.03
CA TYR A 54 35.29 8.34 15.07
C TYR A 54 34.58 9.47 15.85
N PRO A 55 35.25 10.17 16.76
CA PRO A 55 34.64 11.22 17.61
C PRO A 55 33.91 12.31 16.82
N VAL A 56 34.46 12.72 15.68
CA VAL A 56 33.84 13.73 14.83
C VAL A 56 32.51 13.23 14.26
N ASN A 57 32.39 11.94 13.93
CA ASN A 57 31.18 11.34 13.39
C ASN A 57 30.15 11.11 14.52
N GLN A 58 30.57 10.90 15.76
CA GLN A 58 29.66 10.84 16.92
C GLN A 58 29.01 12.19 17.21
N VAL A 59 29.72 13.30 17.04
CA VAL A 59 29.13 14.65 17.15
C VAL A 59 28.07 14.83 16.08
N TYR A 60 28.36 14.48 14.80
CA TYR A 60 27.41 14.54 13.71
C TYR A 60 26.17 13.66 13.96
N LEU A 61 26.37 12.42 14.43
CA LEU A 61 25.26 11.53 14.81
C LEU A 61 24.41 12.15 15.92
N GLY A 62 25.06 12.74 16.94
CA GLY A 62 24.35 13.41 18.02
C GLY A 62 23.44 14.54 17.54
N GLU A 63 23.88 15.32 16.57
CA GLU A 63 23.05 16.38 15.97
C GLU A 63 21.90 15.80 15.14
N LEU A 64 22.13 14.73 14.36
CA LEU A 64 21.07 14.04 13.63
C LEU A 64 20.03 13.45 14.58
N MET A 65 20.48 12.82 15.69
CA MET A 65 19.58 12.26 16.70
C MET A 65 18.72 13.35 17.36
N LYS A 66 19.33 14.50 17.74
CA LYS A 66 18.58 15.63 18.31
C LYS A 66 17.54 16.17 17.32
N ALA A 67 17.91 16.34 16.03
CA ALA A 67 17.00 16.80 15.01
C ALA A 67 15.83 15.81 14.79
N GLY A 68 16.12 14.51 14.69
CA GLY A 68 15.11 13.46 14.56
C GLY A 68 14.19 13.39 15.79
N ALA A 69 14.74 13.45 16.99
CA ALA A 69 13.98 13.46 18.24
C ALA A 69 13.02 14.66 18.31
N LYS A 70 13.47 15.86 17.92
CA LYS A 70 12.64 17.05 17.87
C LYS A 70 11.43 16.85 16.92
N GLN A 71 11.67 16.34 15.71
CA GLN A 71 10.61 16.09 14.74
C GLN A 71 9.61 15.03 15.22
N LEU A 72 10.08 13.98 15.90
CA LEU A 72 9.23 12.97 16.53
C LEU A 72 8.35 13.56 17.63
N VAL A 73 8.90 14.45 18.46
CA VAL A 73 8.12 15.16 19.51
C VAL A 73 7.03 16.02 18.89
N GLU A 74 7.34 16.75 17.83
CA GLU A 74 6.36 17.56 17.09
C GLU A 74 5.25 16.71 16.47
N LEU A 75 5.61 15.58 15.83
CA LEU A 75 4.64 14.63 15.28
C LEU A 75 3.78 14.03 16.39
N LYS A 76 4.37 13.63 17.51
CA LYS A 76 3.66 13.09 18.68
C LYS A 76 2.66 14.09 19.24
N ALA A 77 3.03 15.37 19.31
CA ALA A 77 2.14 16.43 19.76
C ALA A 77 0.94 16.63 18.81
N ARG A 78 1.20 16.63 17.47
CA ARG A 78 0.12 16.69 16.47
C ARG A 78 -0.83 15.49 16.54
N ALA A 79 -0.28 14.28 16.72
CA ALA A 79 -1.08 13.06 16.86
C ALA A 79 -1.92 13.07 18.17
N ALA A 80 -1.31 13.48 19.29
CA ALA A 80 -1.98 13.57 20.58
C ALA A 80 -3.15 14.59 20.55
N ALA A 81 -3.00 15.72 19.86
CA ALA A 81 -4.07 16.69 19.65
C ALA A 81 -5.28 16.10 18.89
N ARG A 82 -5.06 15.00 18.16
CA ARG A 82 -6.10 14.23 17.44
C ARG A 82 -6.56 12.97 18.22
N GLY A 83 -6.12 12.79 19.46
CA GLY A 83 -6.45 11.63 20.29
C GLY A 83 -5.72 10.34 19.89
N ILE A 84 -4.65 10.43 19.10
CA ILE A 84 -3.89 9.28 18.63
C ILE A 84 -2.65 9.07 19.51
N ALA A 85 -2.59 7.92 20.19
CA ALA A 85 -1.39 7.49 20.89
C ALA A 85 -0.43 6.84 19.92
N LEU A 86 0.85 7.27 19.90
CA LEU A 86 1.86 6.67 19.06
C LEU A 86 3.15 6.40 19.84
N HIS A 87 3.85 5.36 19.42
CA HIS A 87 5.22 5.07 19.83
C HIS A 87 6.21 5.67 18.84
N THR A 88 7.35 6.10 19.33
CA THR A 88 8.39 6.70 18.49
C THR A 88 9.70 5.91 18.61
N ARG A 89 10.36 5.70 17.48
CA ARG A 89 11.64 4.99 17.42
C ARG A 89 12.60 5.70 16.49
N ILE A 90 13.85 5.81 16.91
CA ILE A 90 14.97 6.24 16.08
C ILE A 90 15.89 5.03 15.91
N ALA A 91 16.24 4.71 14.70
CA ALA A 91 17.25 3.73 14.36
C ALA A 91 18.38 4.39 13.57
N THR A 92 19.54 3.75 13.54
CA THR A 92 20.70 4.20 12.78
C THR A 92 21.15 3.05 11.88
N GLY A 93 21.26 3.28 10.58
CA GLY A 93 21.63 2.24 9.63
C GLY A 93 21.08 2.45 8.24
N ILE A 94 20.90 1.37 7.51
CA ILE A 94 20.33 1.36 6.15
C ILE A 94 18.81 1.41 6.29
N PRO A 95 18.13 2.45 5.78
CA PRO A 95 16.70 2.68 6.05
C PRO A 95 15.80 1.47 5.77
N CYS A 96 15.98 0.78 4.63
CA CYS A 96 15.15 -0.36 4.30
C CYS A 96 15.37 -1.56 5.25
N GLU A 97 16.59 -1.77 5.75
CA GLU A 97 16.92 -2.87 6.66
C GLU A 97 16.34 -2.62 8.04
N GLU A 98 16.49 -1.39 8.55
CA GLU A 98 15.95 -0.99 9.84
C GLU A 98 14.40 -0.99 9.86
N VAL A 99 13.76 -0.56 8.74
CA VAL A 99 12.30 -0.65 8.60
C VAL A 99 11.85 -2.11 8.65
N LEU A 100 12.50 -3.01 7.89
CA LEU A 100 12.15 -4.42 7.87
C LEU A 100 12.43 -5.14 9.20
N ALA A 101 13.49 -4.75 9.89
CA ALA A 101 13.79 -5.25 11.24
C ALA A 101 12.69 -4.81 12.23
N ALA A 102 12.26 -3.56 12.17
CA ALA A 102 11.18 -3.04 13.00
C ALA A 102 9.84 -3.74 12.70
N VAL A 103 9.49 -3.93 11.43
CA VAL A 103 8.29 -4.66 11.02
C VAL A 103 8.23 -6.06 11.64
N LYS A 104 9.35 -6.77 11.61
CA LYS A 104 9.43 -8.12 12.19
C LYS A 104 9.38 -8.10 13.72
N ALA A 105 10.13 -7.18 14.35
CA ALA A 105 10.20 -7.08 15.80
C ALA A 105 8.85 -6.72 16.44
N GLU A 106 8.08 -5.87 15.78
CA GLU A 106 6.77 -5.41 16.25
C GLU A 106 5.61 -6.24 15.69
N ASP A 107 5.90 -7.22 14.82
CA ASP A 107 4.91 -8.01 14.10
C ASP A 107 3.82 -7.13 13.47
N SER A 108 4.26 -6.13 12.68
CA SER A 108 3.38 -5.11 12.13
C SER A 108 2.39 -5.69 11.12
N ASP A 109 1.14 -5.20 11.17
CA ASP A 109 0.06 -5.60 10.26
C ASP A 109 0.05 -4.79 8.97
N LEU A 110 0.60 -3.58 9.03
CA LEU A 110 0.68 -2.63 7.92
C LEU A 110 1.93 -1.77 8.07
N VAL A 111 2.62 -1.57 6.95
CA VAL A 111 3.67 -0.54 6.83
C VAL A 111 3.15 0.61 5.99
N VAL A 112 3.39 1.84 6.42
CA VAL A 112 3.10 3.06 5.64
C VAL A 112 4.40 3.75 5.30
N VAL A 113 4.60 4.07 4.02
CA VAL A 113 5.81 4.75 3.53
C VAL A 113 5.45 5.82 2.50
N GLY A 114 6.24 6.89 2.45
CA GLY A 114 6.20 7.83 1.33
C GLY A 114 6.87 7.25 0.08
N THR A 115 6.44 7.69 -1.11
CA THR A 115 7.07 7.25 -2.38
C THR A 115 8.42 7.92 -2.65
N LYS A 116 8.73 9.06 -2.00
CA LYS A 116 9.98 9.81 -2.12
C LYS A 116 10.51 10.15 -0.74
N GLY A 117 11.82 10.28 -0.62
CA GLY A 117 12.50 10.72 0.59
C GLY A 117 13.28 12.04 0.38
N LYS A 118 14.13 12.39 1.35
CA LYS A 118 14.95 13.61 1.36
C LYS A 118 15.83 13.78 0.11
N SER A 119 16.32 12.68 -0.46
CA SER A 119 17.13 12.69 -1.67
C SER A 119 16.33 12.94 -2.95
N GLY A 120 15.02 13.15 -2.85
CA GLY A 120 13.99 13.21 -3.89
C GLY A 120 14.43 13.84 -5.19
N LEU A 121 15.17 13.09 -6.01
CA LEU A 121 15.50 13.46 -7.37
C LEU A 121 14.18 13.63 -8.14
N ALA A 122 14.04 14.75 -8.85
CA ALA A 122 12.81 15.12 -9.55
C ALA A 122 12.28 14.02 -10.50
N HIS A 123 13.19 13.14 -10.97
CA HIS A 123 12.89 12.07 -11.91
C HIS A 123 12.66 10.69 -11.26
N VAL A 124 12.90 10.54 -9.95
CA VAL A 124 12.66 9.27 -9.24
C VAL A 124 11.22 9.24 -8.76
N LEU A 125 10.42 8.35 -9.34
CA LEU A 125 9.00 8.19 -9.02
C LEU A 125 8.77 7.30 -7.78
N LEU A 126 9.73 6.43 -7.44
CA LEU A 126 9.69 5.54 -6.28
C LEU A 126 11.09 5.45 -5.66
N GLY A 127 11.22 5.78 -4.37
CA GLY A 127 12.49 5.75 -3.64
C GLY A 127 12.99 4.33 -3.36
N SER A 128 14.31 4.15 -3.30
CA SER A 128 14.96 2.85 -3.07
C SER A 128 14.50 2.16 -1.78
N THR A 129 14.29 2.91 -0.70
CA THR A 129 13.76 2.38 0.56
C THR A 129 12.35 1.84 0.39
N ALA A 130 11.44 2.63 -0.20
CA ALA A 130 10.07 2.20 -0.44
C ALA A 130 10.02 0.97 -1.35
N GLU A 131 10.79 0.95 -2.44
CA GLU A 131 10.87 -0.19 -3.35
C GLU A 131 11.34 -1.47 -2.64
N ARG A 132 12.40 -1.40 -1.82
CA ARG A 132 12.88 -2.58 -1.06
C ARG A 132 11.87 -3.03 -0.01
N VAL A 133 11.22 -2.11 0.70
CA VAL A 133 10.20 -2.44 1.70
C VAL A 133 9.01 -3.14 1.02
N ILE A 134 8.47 -2.61 -0.08
CA ILE A 134 7.38 -3.23 -0.84
C ILE A 134 7.73 -4.66 -1.27
N ARG A 135 8.98 -4.85 -1.69
CA ARG A 135 9.46 -6.15 -2.18
C ARG A 135 9.62 -7.20 -1.08
N THR A 136 9.98 -6.79 0.14
CA THR A 136 10.47 -7.71 1.18
C THR A 136 9.66 -7.73 2.47
N ALA A 137 8.76 -6.76 2.68
CA ALA A 137 7.93 -6.73 3.88
C ALA A 137 7.04 -7.98 3.99
N PRO A 138 6.90 -8.56 5.19
CA PRO A 138 6.04 -9.71 5.41
C PRO A 138 4.56 -9.35 5.54
N CYS A 139 4.22 -8.08 5.56
CA CYS A 139 2.86 -7.54 5.64
C CYS A 139 2.58 -6.57 4.50
N PRO A 140 1.31 -6.16 4.29
CA PRO A 140 0.97 -5.14 3.30
C PRO A 140 1.73 -3.83 3.49
N VAL A 141 2.01 -3.15 2.38
CA VAL A 141 2.69 -1.87 2.36
C VAL A 141 1.82 -0.83 1.67
N LEU A 142 1.42 0.19 2.42
CA LEU A 142 0.74 1.36 1.88
C LEU A 142 1.78 2.39 1.45
N THR A 143 1.86 2.64 0.16
CA THR A 143 2.67 3.70 -0.42
C THR A 143 1.82 4.92 -0.66
N VAL A 144 2.27 6.05 -0.13
CA VAL A 144 1.56 7.32 -0.25
C VAL A 144 2.42 8.29 -1.04
N ARG A 145 1.84 8.83 -2.10
CA ARG A 145 2.45 9.89 -2.90
C ARG A 145 1.91 11.24 -2.45
N MET A 146 2.77 12.23 -2.42
CA MET A 146 2.38 13.62 -2.28
C MET A 146 2.47 14.28 -3.65
N ASP A 147 1.35 14.79 -4.16
CA ASP A 147 1.33 15.64 -5.34
C ASP A 147 1.51 17.11 -4.93
N SER A 148 1.98 17.94 -5.86
CA SER A 148 2.26 19.37 -5.61
C SER A 148 1.03 20.16 -5.13
N ASP A 149 -0.15 19.66 -5.44
CA ASP A 149 -1.43 20.32 -5.14
C ASP A 149 -1.98 19.95 -3.75
N ASP A 150 -1.40 18.96 -3.07
CA ASP A 150 -1.84 18.47 -1.74
C ASP A 150 -1.43 19.38 -0.57
N VAL A 151 -0.66 20.44 -0.80
CA VAL A 151 -0.11 21.31 0.26
C VAL A 151 -1.21 22.09 1.03
N SER A 152 -2.40 22.22 0.48
CA SER A 152 -3.50 22.99 1.08
C SER A 152 -4.42 22.19 2.02
N ALA A 153 -4.25 20.87 2.12
CA ALA A 153 -5.17 20.00 2.88
C ALA A 153 -4.84 19.86 4.39
N ALA A 154 -3.83 20.57 4.90
CA ALA A 154 -3.34 20.41 6.28
C ALA A 154 -4.31 20.89 7.40
N GLU A 155 -5.48 21.46 7.07
CA GLU A 155 -6.39 22.09 8.04
C GLU A 155 -7.68 21.32 8.35
N ALA A 156 -7.92 20.15 7.76
CA ALA A 156 -9.22 19.48 7.86
C ALA A 156 -9.24 18.27 8.82
N GLY A 157 -9.74 18.47 10.04
CA GLY A 157 -10.27 17.42 10.92
C GLY A 157 -9.28 16.34 11.42
N PRO A 158 -9.76 15.34 12.21
CA PRO A 158 -8.88 14.30 12.79
C PRO A 158 -8.18 13.41 11.77
N CYS A 159 -8.70 13.31 10.55
CA CYS A 159 -8.09 12.55 9.45
C CYS A 159 -7.47 13.43 8.35
N GLY A 160 -7.27 14.74 8.57
CA GLY A 160 -6.61 15.61 7.57
C GLY A 160 -7.29 15.62 6.19
N GLY A 161 -8.62 15.44 6.14
CA GLY A 161 -9.36 15.35 4.87
C GLY A 161 -9.18 14.02 4.11
N ILE A 162 -8.55 13.02 4.73
CA ILE A 162 -8.41 11.68 4.12
C ILE A 162 -9.75 10.96 4.25
N SER A 163 -10.31 10.57 3.11
CA SER A 163 -11.43 9.65 3.02
C SER A 163 -11.05 8.44 2.16
N LEU A 164 -11.47 7.26 2.56
CA LEU A 164 -11.32 6.03 1.78
C LEU A 164 -12.71 5.51 1.46
N ASN A 165 -13.35 6.09 0.44
CA ASN A 165 -14.73 5.77 0.06
C ASN A 165 -14.81 4.85 -1.15
N ARG A 166 -13.79 4.86 -2.02
CA ARG A 166 -13.75 4.09 -3.27
C ARG A 166 -12.41 3.41 -3.43
N ILE A 167 -12.43 2.11 -3.42
CA ILE A 167 -11.24 1.28 -3.51
C ILE A 167 -11.27 0.51 -4.84
N LEU A 168 -10.24 0.68 -5.65
CA LEU A 168 -10.04 -0.09 -6.88
C LEU A 168 -9.15 -1.30 -6.58
N VAL A 169 -9.59 -2.48 -7.00
CA VAL A 169 -8.85 -3.73 -6.80
C VAL A 169 -8.61 -4.41 -8.14
N PRO A 170 -7.43 -4.27 -8.74
CA PRO A 170 -7.03 -5.04 -9.91
C PRO A 170 -6.91 -6.52 -9.56
N VAL A 171 -7.60 -7.38 -10.31
CA VAL A 171 -7.66 -8.83 -10.08
C VAL A 171 -7.19 -9.56 -11.33
N ASP A 172 -6.14 -10.35 -11.21
CA ASP A 172 -5.67 -11.27 -12.25
C ASP A 172 -5.91 -12.74 -11.88
N PHE A 173 -6.61 -12.98 -10.77
CA PHE A 173 -6.90 -14.29 -10.18
C PHE A 173 -5.67 -15.08 -9.73
N SER A 174 -4.53 -14.44 -9.54
CA SER A 174 -3.40 -14.99 -8.78
C SER A 174 -3.70 -14.95 -7.28
N ASP A 175 -3.01 -15.78 -6.49
CA ASP A 175 -3.16 -15.81 -5.03
C ASP A 175 -2.92 -14.44 -4.41
N CYS A 176 -1.91 -13.70 -4.91
CA CYS A 176 -1.65 -12.34 -4.43
C CYS A 176 -2.79 -11.37 -4.73
N SER A 177 -3.44 -11.47 -5.89
CA SER A 177 -4.57 -10.59 -6.23
C SER A 177 -5.84 -10.97 -5.46
N LEU A 178 -6.05 -12.25 -5.18
CA LEU A 178 -7.16 -12.70 -4.33
C LEU A 178 -6.95 -12.25 -2.88
N GLU A 179 -5.72 -12.33 -2.37
CA GLU A 179 -5.37 -11.79 -1.07
C GLU A 179 -5.56 -10.26 -1.01
N ALA A 180 -5.25 -9.55 -2.10
CA ALA A 180 -5.52 -8.12 -2.18
C ALA A 180 -7.01 -7.80 -2.08
N VAL A 181 -7.90 -8.64 -2.63
CA VAL A 181 -9.36 -8.48 -2.45
C VAL A 181 -9.76 -8.66 -0.99
N GLU A 182 -9.20 -9.63 -0.26
CA GLU A 182 -9.47 -9.83 1.16
C GLU A 182 -9.05 -8.63 2.01
N TYR A 183 -7.86 -8.06 1.76
CA TYR A 183 -7.42 -6.83 2.43
C TYR A 183 -8.29 -5.63 2.06
N ALA A 184 -8.69 -5.50 0.80
CA ALA A 184 -9.60 -4.45 0.36
C ALA A 184 -10.97 -4.58 1.03
N ALA A 185 -11.49 -5.80 1.19
CA ALA A 185 -12.73 -6.09 1.90
C ALA A 185 -12.66 -5.64 3.37
N LEU A 186 -11.55 -5.97 4.05
CA LEU A 186 -11.32 -5.52 5.43
C LEU A 186 -11.27 -3.99 5.54
N MET A 187 -10.60 -3.33 4.61
CA MET A 187 -10.54 -1.87 4.57
C MET A 187 -11.92 -1.27 4.29
N ALA A 188 -12.65 -1.83 3.33
CA ALA A 188 -13.99 -1.37 2.98
C ALA A 188 -14.96 -1.45 4.17
N GLN A 189 -14.93 -2.54 4.93
CA GLN A 189 -15.75 -2.69 6.15
C GLN A 189 -15.41 -1.62 7.19
N ARG A 190 -14.11 -1.31 7.40
CA ARG A 190 -13.68 -0.33 8.40
C ARG A 190 -13.97 1.11 8.02
N HIS A 191 -13.99 1.41 6.73
CA HIS A 191 -14.17 2.77 6.20
C HIS A 191 -15.54 2.99 5.55
N ASN A 192 -16.40 1.97 5.51
CA ASN A 192 -17.66 1.99 4.77
C ASN A 192 -17.46 2.37 3.29
N ALA A 193 -16.40 1.83 2.68
CA ALA A 193 -16.01 2.10 1.31
C ALA A 193 -16.67 1.14 0.33
N SER A 194 -16.81 1.56 -0.93
CA SER A 194 -17.18 0.70 -2.04
C SER A 194 -15.94 0.11 -2.71
N LEU A 195 -16.06 -1.12 -3.23
CA LEU A 195 -15.01 -1.81 -3.97
C LEU A 195 -15.38 -1.87 -5.45
N THR A 196 -14.40 -1.63 -6.32
CA THR A 196 -14.49 -1.95 -7.74
C THR A 196 -13.43 -2.98 -8.09
N LEU A 197 -13.84 -4.20 -8.42
CA LEU A 197 -12.95 -5.25 -8.91
C LEU A 197 -12.70 -5.03 -10.41
N LEU A 198 -11.45 -4.92 -10.81
CA LEU A 198 -11.06 -4.69 -12.20
C LEU A 198 -10.24 -5.85 -12.74
N HIS A 199 -10.72 -6.53 -13.78
CA HIS A 199 -9.89 -7.44 -14.57
C HIS A 199 -9.54 -6.81 -15.92
N VAL A 200 -8.28 -6.91 -16.33
CA VAL A 200 -7.80 -6.40 -17.61
C VAL A 200 -7.45 -7.56 -18.53
N LEU A 201 -8.15 -7.65 -19.65
CA LEU A 201 -7.85 -8.57 -20.74
C LEU A 201 -6.73 -7.98 -21.60
N GLU A 202 -5.55 -8.56 -21.50
CA GLU A 202 -4.45 -8.18 -22.38
C GLU A 202 -4.77 -8.50 -23.85
N PRO A 203 -4.42 -7.62 -24.79
CA PRO A 203 -4.51 -7.94 -26.19
C PRO A 203 -3.55 -9.08 -26.51
N VAL A 204 -4.08 -10.17 -27.06
CA VAL A 204 -3.23 -11.28 -27.51
C VAL A 204 -2.62 -10.86 -28.84
N SER A 205 -1.31 -10.63 -28.84
CA SER A 205 -0.56 -10.36 -30.08
C SER A 205 -0.34 -11.67 -30.80
N TYR A 206 -1.21 -11.99 -31.76
CA TYR A 206 -0.97 -13.04 -32.72
C TYR A 206 -0.49 -12.44 -34.04
N GLY A 207 0.51 -13.08 -34.67
CA GLY A 207 0.93 -12.73 -36.03
C GLY A 207 -0.26 -12.75 -37.03
N LEU A 208 -0.09 -12.08 -38.14
CA LEU A 208 -1.02 -11.56 -39.14
C LEU A 208 -2.22 -12.42 -39.59
N ASP A 209 -2.38 -13.69 -39.19
CA ASP A 209 -3.33 -14.61 -39.85
C ASP A 209 -4.57 -15.07 -39.07
N PHE A 210 -4.87 -14.52 -37.88
CA PHE A 210 -5.90 -15.12 -37.01
C PHE A 210 -7.03 -14.21 -36.49
N THR A 211 -7.29 -13.08 -37.13
CA THR A 211 -8.19 -12.04 -36.59
C THR A 211 -9.68 -12.43 -36.57
N LEU A 212 -10.17 -13.27 -37.47
CA LEU A 212 -11.60 -13.56 -37.62
C LEU A 212 -12.11 -14.76 -36.80
N LEU A 213 -11.28 -15.75 -36.52
CA LEU A 213 -11.71 -16.95 -35.78
C LEU A 213 -11.70 -16.76 -34.26
N GLN A 214 -11.25 -15.61 -33.76
CA GLN A 214 -11.01 -15.39 -32.33
C GLN A 214 -12.02 -14.43 -31.65
N THR A 215 -12.87 -13.73 -32.41
CA THR A 215 -13.87 -12.83 -31.81
C THR A 215 -14.83 -13.59 -30.91
N GLY A 216 -15.31 -14.76 -31.33
CA GLY A 216 -16.18 -15.61 -30.50
C GLY A 216 -15.49 -16.13 -29.24
N LYS A 217 -14.23 -16.60 -29.36
CA LYS A 217 -13.45 -17.05 -28.17
C LYS A 217 -13.15 -15.93 -27.21
N ARG A 218 -12.93 -14.72 -27.70
CA ARG A 218 -12.71 -13.54 -26.85
C ARG A 218 -13.93 -13.19 -26.03
N GLU A 219 -15.11 -13.23 -26.66
CA GLU A 219 -16.36 -12.96 -25.95
C GLU A 219 -16.65 -14.03 -24.91
N GLU A 220 -16.48 -15.31 -25.25
CA GLU A 220 -16.62 -16.42 -24.30
C GLU A 220 -15.67 -16.26 -23.08
N ILE A 221 -14.40 -15.87 -23.31
CA ILE A 221 -13.46 -15.60 -22.23
C ILE A 221 -13.93 -14.42 -21.39
N ARG A 222 -14.40 -13.35 -22.03
CA ARG A 222 -14.91 -12.17 -21.34
C ARG A 222 -16.12 -12.50 -20.48
N GLU A 223 -17.08 -13.26 -21.02
CA GLU A 223 -18.27 -13.71 -20.28
C GLU A 223 -17.88 -14.55 -19.07
N ARG A 224 -16.97 -15.52 -19.23
CA ARG A 224 -16.48 -16.34 -18.13
C ARG A 224 -15.79 -15.51 -17.03
N LEU A 225 -14.98 -14.53 -17.41
CA LEU A 225 -14.31 -13.64 -16.46
C LEU A 225 -15.29 -12.71 -15.76
N THR A 226 -16.29 -12.20 -16.51
CA THR A 226 -17.37 -11.39 -15.94
C THR A 226 -18.18 -12.19 -14.92
N ALA A 227 -18.53 -13.43 -15.25
CA ALA A 227 -19.23 -14.33 -14.31
C ALA A 227 -18.41 -14.57 -13.05
N ARG A 228 -17.11 -14.87 -13.19
CA ARG A 228 -16.21 -15.09 -12.04
C ARG A 228 -16.06 -13.88 -11.14
N LEU A 229 -15.92 -12.67 -11.74
CA LEU A 229 -15.93 -11.43 -10.95
C LEU A 229 -17.29 -11.18 -10.30
N GLY A 230 -18.38 -11.51 -11.00
CA GLY A 230 -19.75 -11.42 -10.48
C GLY A 230 -19.97 -12.28 -9.25
N ASP A 231 -19.39 -13.50 -9.21
CA ASP A 231 -19.42 -14.34 -8.03
C ASP A 231 -18.64 -13.72 -6.86
N MET A 232 -17.48 -13.11 -7.14
CA MET A 232 -16.71 -12.41 -6.10
C MET A 232 -17.46 -11.19 -5.55
N THR A 233 -18.07 -10.38 -6.42
CA THR A 233 -18.86 -9.21 -5.97
C THR A 233 -20.09 -9.63 -5.18
N ARG A 234 -20.72 -10.76 -5.52
CA ARG A 234 -21.83 -11.33 -4.74
C ARG A 234 -21.38 -11.70 -3.34
N ALA A 235 -20.26 -12.42 -3.19
CA ALA A 235 -19.71 -12.79 -1.88
C ALA A 235 -19.37 -11.56 -1.03
N LEU A 236 -18.82 -10.50 -1.65
CA LEU A 236 -18.55 -9.22 -0.97
C LEU A 236 -19.86 -8.54 -0.52
N THR A 237 -20.90 -8.56 -1.36
CA THR A 237 -22.20 -7.98 -1.04
C THR A 237 -22.90 -8.76 0.10
N GLU A 238 -22.80 -10.08 0.13
CA GLU A 238 -23.27 -10.93 1.22
C GLU A 238 -22.54 -10.60 2.54
N ALA A 239 -21.26 -10.23 2.44
CA ALA A 239 -20.46 -9.72 3.56
C ALA A 239 -20.76 -8.23 3.90
N LYS A 240 -21.82 -7.64 3.32
CA LYS A 240 -22.28 -6.24 3.50
C LYS A 240 -21.27 -5.20 3.02
N ILE A 241 -20.49 -5.53 2.00
CA ILE A 241 -19.58 -4.60 1.33
C ILE A 241 -20.20 -4.24 -0.02
N GLN A 242 -20.34 -2.95 -0.29
CA GLN A 242 -20.76 -2.48 -1.61
C GLN A 242 -19.65 -2.79 -2.62
N ALA A 243 -19.94 -3.65 -3.60
CA ALA A 243 -18.95 -4.05 -4.60
C ALA A 243 -19.55 -4.09 -6.00
N ASP A 244 -18.77 -3.68 -6.97
CA ASP A 244 -19.01 -3.86 -8.40
C ASP A 244 -17.80 -4.45 -9.11
N SER A 245 -17.93 -4.77 -10.39
CA SER A 245 -16.83 -5.32 -11.17
C SER A 245 -16.85 -4.86 -12.62
N GLN A 246 -15.64 -4.76 -13.19
CA GLN A 246 -15.42 -4.35 -14.58
C GLN A 246 -14.39 -5.27 -15.24
N VAL A 247 -14.67 -5.65 -16.51
CA VAL A 247 -13.69 -6.27 -17.39
C VAL A 247 -13.34 -5.27 -18.49
N ARG A 248 -12.08 -4.86 -18.56
CA ARG A 248 -11.55 -3.94 -19.57
C ARG A 248 -10.56 -4.65 -20.48
N GLY A 249 -10.45 -4.23 -21.73
CA GLY A 249 -9.36 -4.65 -22.61
C GLY A 249 -8.25 -3.60 -22.61
N GLY A 250 -7.00 -4.01 -22.77
CA GLY A 250 -5.86 -3.09 -22.91
C GLY A 250 -4.61 -3.53 -22.15
N THR A 251 -3.66 -2.60 -22.03
CA THR A 251 -2.46 -2.76 -21.22
C THR A 251 -2.85 -2.70 -19.74
N PRO A 252 -2.46 -3.68 -18.90
CA PRO A 252 -2.93 -3.75 -17.52
C PRO A 252 -2.67 -2.48 -16.71
N PHE A 253 -1.43 -1.96 -16.68
CA PHE A 253 -1.12 -0.80 -15.86
C PHE A 253 -1.86 0.48 -16.32
N GLU A 254 -2.00 0.69 -17.65
CA GLU A 254 -2.72 1.85 -18.20
C GLU A 254 -4.22 1.76 -17.88
N SER A 255 -4.82 0.58 -18.08
CA SER A 255 -6.23 0.34 -17.78
C SER A 255 -6.54 0.51 -16.28
N ILE A 256 -5.61 0.12 -15.38
CA ILE A 256 -5.74 0.33 -13.94
C ILE A 256 -5.72 1.83 -13.61
N LEU A 257 -4.73 2.56 -14.14
CA LEU A 257 -4.59 4.00 -13.88
C LEU A 257 -5.76 4.81 -14.44
N ASP A 258 -6.26 4.44 -15.62
CA ASP A 258 -7.44 5.09 -16.22
C ASP A 258 -8.73 4.76 -15.46
N SER A 259 -8.87 3.52 -14.98
CA SER A 259 -10.00 3.14 -14.13
C SER A 259 -9.96 3.91 -12.81
N ALA A 260 -8.79 4.03 -12.19
CA ALA A 260 -8.62 4.80 -10.95
C ALA A 260 -9.01 6.28 -11.11
N LYS A 261 -8.77 6.87 -12.28
CA LYS A 261 -9.22 8.24 -12.60
C LYS A 261 -10.72 8.31 -12.86
N THR A 262 -11.27 7.35 -13.62
CA THR A 262 -12.67 7.34 -14.03
C THR A 262 -13.64 7.15 -12.85
N ILE A 263 -13.29 6.27 -11.89
CA ILE A 263 -14.08 6.01 -10.68
C ILE A 263 -13.66 6.91 -9.49
N PRO A 264 -12.89 7.94 -9.68
CA PRO A 264 -11.97 8.64 -8.77
C PRO A 264 -11.67 7.83 -7.50
N ALA A 265 -10.85 6.80 -7.68
CA ALA A 265 -10.47 5.91 -6.58
C ALA A 265 -9.61 6.63 -5.53
N ASP A 266 -9.92 6.43 -4.27
CA ASP A 266 -9.17 6.98 -3.13
C ASP A 266 -7.99 6.08 -2.76
N LEU A 267 -8.04 4.81 -3.18
CA LEU A 267 -7.02 3.79 -2.92
C LEU A 267 -7.03 2.73 -4.03
N ILE A 268 -5.85 2.27 -4.42
CA ILE A 268 -5.68 1.03 -5.19
C ILE A 268 -5.13 -0.04 -4.25
N VAL A 269 -5.77 -1.21 -4.22
CA VAL A 269 -5.26 -2.38 -3.47
C VAL A 269 -4.92 -3.48 -4.47
N MET A 270 -3.65 -3.92 -4.51
CA MET A 270 -3.22 -4.87 -5.53
C MET A 270 -2.14 -5.84 -5.05
N GLY A 271 -2.08 -7.00 -5.67
CA GLY A 271 -0.99 -7.95 -5.47
C GLY A 271 0.33 -7.45 -6.05
N THR A 272 1.45 -7.78 -5.42
CA THR A 272 2.79 -7.45 -5.93
C THR A 272 3.24 -8.39 -7.06
N HIS A 273 2.68 -9.60 -7.16
CA HIS A 273 3.00 -10.61 -8.17
C HIS A 273 1.72 -11.10 -8.82
N GLY A 274 1.74 -11.24 -10.13
CA GLY A 274 0.66 -11.80 -10.91
C GLY A 274 0.91 -13.25 -11.31
N ARG A 275 0.07 -13.81 -12.21
CA ARG A 275 0.13 -15.20 -12.70
C ARG A 275 1.48 -15.65 -13.25
N ARG A 276 2.29 -14.73 -13.78
CA ARG A 276 3.60 -15.02 -14.36
C ARG A 276 4.74 -14.97 -13.34
N GLY A 277 4.43 -14.96 -12.04
CA GLY A 277 5.35 -14.76 -10.93
C GLY A 277 6.66 -15.51 -11.08
N LEU A 278 7.66 -14.84 -11.65
CA LEU A 278 9.03 -15.27 -11.59
C LEU A 278 9.53 -14.98 -10.18
N SER A 279 9.86 -16.03 -9.44
CA SER A 279 10.32 -15.98 -8.04
C SER A 279 11.57 -15.11 -7.81
N HIS A 280 12.17 -14.57 -8.86
CA HIS A 280 13.39 -13.75 -8.84
C HIS A 280 13.21 -12.33 -9.40
N ALA A 281 12.02 -11.95 -9.91
CA ALA A 281 11.79 -10.58 -10.37
C ALA A 281 11.33 -9.68 -9.22
N LEU A 282 11.88 -8.50 -9.18
CA LEU A 282 11.34 -7.31 -8.53
C LEU A 282 9.84 -7.24 -8.80
N SER A 283 9.00 -6.83 -7.84
CA SER A 283 7.56 -6.54 -8.02
C SER A 283 7.05 -6.68 -9.44
N GLY A 284 5.96 -7.38 -9.72
CA GLY A 284 5.47 -7.57 -11.09
C GLY A 284 5.43 -6.24 -11.85
N SER A 285 5.79 -6.24 -13.12
CA SER A 285 5.92 -5.04 -13.96
C SER A 285 4.69 -4.11 -13.90
N VAL A 286 3.50 -4.69 -13.73
CA VAL A 286 2.24 -3.94 -13.58
C VAL A 286 2.20 -3.20 -12.23
N ALA A 287 2.53 -3.89 -11.14
CA ALA A 287 2.53 -3.28 -9.80
C ALA A 287 3.55 -2.14 -9.71
N GLU A 288 4.74 -2.34 -10.25
CA GLU A 288 5.78 -1.30 -10.31
C GLU A 288 5.32 -0.08 -11.12
N ALA A 289 4.72 -0.29 -12.29
CA ALA A 289 4.23 0.79 -13.13
C ALA A 289 3.10 1.58 -12.45
N VAL A 290 2.17 0.90 -11.77
CA VAL A 290 1.10 1.53 -10.99
C VAL A 290 1.66 2.33 -9.83
N LEU A 291 2.58 1.75 -9.03
CA LEU A 291 3.24 2.43 -7.91
C LEU A 291 3.98 3.71 -8.33
N ARG A 292 4.59 3.70 -9.51
CA ARG A 292 5.32 4.86 -10.05
C ARG A 292 4.41 5.96 -10.57
N GLN A 293 3.21 5.64 -11.05
CA GLN A 293 2.37 6.56 -11.82
C GLN A 293 1.02 6.88 -11.16
N SER A 294 0.60 6.12 -10.16
CA SER A 294 -0.66 6.36 -9.46
C SER A 294 -0.64 7.72 -8.76
N ARG A 295 -1.77 8.43 -8.84
CA ARG A 295 -2.02 9.67 -8.08
C ARG A 295 -2.60 9.37 -6.70
N CYS A 296 -3.39 8.32 -6.57
CA CYS A 296 -3.89 7.88 -5.26
C CYS A 296 -2.91 6.89 -4.61
N PRO A 297 -2.98 6.72 -3.28
CA PRO A 297 -2.21 5.72 -2.57
C PRO A 297 -2.40 4.32 -3.12
N VAL A 298 -1.35 3.50 -2.97
CA VAL A 298 -1.38 2.11 -3.42
C VAL A 298 -1.01 1.20 -2.25
N LEU A 299 -1.92 0.31 -1.88
CA LEU A 299 -1.67 -0.77 -0.94
C LEU A 299 -1.23 -2.02 -1.71
N THR A 300 -0.02 -2.47 -1.47
CA THR A 300 0.51 -3.68 -2.08
C THR A 300 0.46 -4.86 -1.12
N VAL A 301 0.00 -6.01 -1.61
CA VAL A 301 -0.09 -7.27 -0.88
C VAL A 301 0.80 -8.28 -1.56
N ARG A 302 1.71 -8.93 -0.80
CA ARG A 302 2.67 -9.87 -1.35
C ARG A 302 2.29 -11.33 -1.13
N SER A 303 1.92 -11.66 0.10
CA SER A 303 1.52 -13.01 0.48
C SER A 303 0.59 -12.93 1.68
N PRO A 304 -0.23 -13.95 1.91
CA PRO A 304 -1.11 -13.94 3.07
C PRO A 304 -0.28 -13.87 4.36
N LYS A 305 -0.58 -12.90 5.19
CA LYS A 305 -0.02 -12.79 6.54
C LYS A 305 -0.66 -13.82 7.47
N TYR A 306 -1.89 -14.19 7.18
CA TYR A 306 -2.73 -14.99 8.07
C TYR A 306 -2.69 -16.46 7.68
N GLY A 307 -2.61 -17.33 8.68
CA GLY A 307 -2.67 -18.78 8.48
C GLY A 307 -4.04 -19.28 7.95
N PRO A 308 -4.14 -20.56 7.62
CA PRO A 308 -5.35 -21.13 6.99
C PRO A 308 -6.64 -21.04 7.82
N GLY A 309 -6.56 -20.63 9.09
CA GLY A 309 -7.73 -20.39 9.97
C GLY A 309 -8.34 -19.00 9.87
N HIS A 310 -7.73 -18.07 9.13
CA HIS A 310 -8.27 -16.73 8.94
C HIS A 310 -9.53 -16.78 8.09
N ARG A 311 -10.65 -16.26 8.61
CA ARG A 311 -11.95 -16.30 7.92
C ARG A 311 -11.93 -15.31 6.75
N ARG A 312 -11.87 -15.83 5.53
CA ARG A 312 -11.81 -15.04 4.29
C ARG A 312 -13.20 -14.87 3.70
N VAL A 313 -13.50 -13.69 3.22
CA VAL A 313 -14.76 -13.40 2.53
C VAL A 313 -14.92 -14.28 1.29
N LEU A 314 -13.82 -14.53 0.57
CA LEU A 314 -13.82 -15.34 -0.65
C LEU A 314 -13.66 -16.85 -0.41
N SER A 315 -13.34 -17.31 0.80
CA SER A 315 -13.17 -18.75 1.06
C SER A 315 -14.47 -19.54 0.95
N ALA A 316 -15.63 -18.89 1.00
CA ALA A 316 -16.93 -19.48 0.71
C ALA A 316 -17.11 -19.89 -0.77
N MET A 317 -16.19 -19.48 -1.68
CA MET A 317 -16.27 -19.76 -3.13
C MET A 317 -15.44 -20.96 -3.57
N SER A 318 -14.72 -21.63 -2.65
CA SER A 318 -13.80 -22.74 -2.97
C SER A 318 -14.42 -24.13 -2.75
N THR A 319 -15.75 -24.25 -2.73
CA THR A 319 -16.47 -25.54 -2.69
C THR A 319 -17.24 -25.79 -3.98
#